data_27d386d43544e89bbd960aeaddf44abc
#
_entry.id   27d386d43544e89bbd960aeaddf44abc
#
_cell.length_a   1.000
_cell.length_b   1.000
_cell.length_c   1.000
_cell.angle_alpha   90.00
_cell.angle_beta   90.00
_cell.angle_gamma   90.00
#
_symmetry.space_group_name_H-M   'P 1'
#
loop_
_entity.id
_entity.type
_entity.pdbx_description
1 polymer ?
#
loop_
_entity_poly.entity_id
_entity_poly.type
_entity_poly.pdbx_seq_one_letter_code
_entity_poly.pdbx_strand_id
1 'polypeptide(L)'
;MPPRPAQEVGLDALAYWGLEFGFNQKTGLGVNPESPGRIPTRSWFATHYRGQFRGGYTLNAAIGQGATTVTVLQLALSYAALANGGTLYQPQIVRAVETADGSVVQEFSPRVRRRSIGTFLPARSNSA
;
A
#
# COMPACT_ATOMS: atom_id res chain seq x y z
N MET A 1 -31.03 10.13 1.93
CA MET A 1 -30.08 9.43 1.07
C MET A 1 -29.16 8.61 1.97
N PRO A 2 -29.03 7.29 1.81
CA PRO A 2 -28.14 6.51 2.68
C PRO A 2 -26.71 7.04 2.55
N PRO A 3 -25.93 7.11 3.64
CA PRO A 3 -24.56 7.57 3.59
C PRO A 3 -23.75 6.66 2.65
N ARG A 4 -22.85 7.26 1.88
CA ARG A 4 -22.00 6.52 0.97
C ARG A 4 -20.91 5.80 1.80
N PRO A 5 -20.57 4.53 1.50
CA PRO A 5 -19.63 3.73 2.30
C PRO A 5 -18.31 4.45 2.63
N ALA A 6 -17.76 5.21 1.67
CA ALA A 6 -16.52 5.96 1.89
C ALA A 6 -16.66 7.09 2.92
N GLN A 7 -17.86 7.68 3.09
CA GLN A 7 -18.11 8.71 4.08
C GLN A 7 -18.26 8.11 5.49
N GLU A 8 -18.79 6.91 5.59
CA GLU A 8 -18.88 6.16 6.85
C GLU A 8 -17.52 5.74 7.37
N VAL A 9 -16.64 5.24 6.47
CA VAL A 9 -15.27 4.85 6.80
C VAL A 9 -14.42 6.05 7.20
N GLY A 10 -14.53 7.15 6.44
CA GLY A 10 -13.77 8.38 6.68
C GLY A 10 -12.36 8.37 6.09
N LEU A 11 -11.81 9.57 5.90
CA LEU A 11 -10.52 9.77 5.21
C LEU A 11 -9.33 9.21 5.98
N ASP A 12 -9.31 9.37 7.31
CA ASP A 12 -8.18 8.93 8.14
C ASP A 12 -8.11 7.41 8.21
N ALA A 13 -9.25 6.71 8.20
CA ALA A 13 -9.29 5.26 8.12
C ALA A 13 -8.83 4.75 6.75
N LEU A 14 -9.21 5.43 5.65
CA LEU A 14 -8.69 5.12 4.32
C LEU A 14 -7.16 5.30 4.25
N ALA A 15 -6.63 6.37 4.84
CA ALA A 15 -5.19 6.62 4.91
C ALA A 15 -4.46 5.56 5.75
N TYR A 16 -5.03 5.16 6.89
CA TYR A 16 -4.49 4.10 7.73
C TYR A 16 -4.40 2.77 6.98
N TRP A 17 -5.49 2.32 6.36
CA TRP A 17 -5.48 1.08 5.58
C TRP A 17 -4.59 1.16 4.35
N GLY A 18 -4.54 2.33 3.70
CA GLY A 18 -3.59 2.56 2.62
C GLY A 18 -2.15 2.33 3.06
N LEU A 19 -1.77 2.84 4.25
CA LEU A 19 -0.44 2.61 4.83
C LEU A 19 -0.18 1.12 5.10
N GLU A 20 -1.19 0.39 5.61
CA GLU A 20 -1.11 -1.05 5.83
C GLU A 20 -0.83 -1.82 4.52
N PHE A 21 -1.43 -1.39 3.41
CA PHE A 21 -1.19 -1.94 2.07
C PHE A 21 0.08 -1.43 1.37
N GLY A 22 0.90 -0.63 2.05
CA GLY A 22 2.19 -0.19 1.53
C GLY A 22 2.18 1.15 0.80
N PHE A 23 1.06 1.88 0.79
CA PHE A 23 1.00 3.23 0.26
C PHE A 23 1.59 4.25 1.24
N ASN A 24 1.83 5.48 0.75
CA ASN A 24 2.34 6.61 1.55
C ASN A 24 3.69 6.33 2.21
N GLN A 25 4.50 5.45 1.64
CA GLN A 25 5.84 5.08 2.11
C GLN A 25 6.68 4.52 0.94
N LYS A 26 7.99 4.71 1.00
CA LYS A 26 8.89 4.10 0.01
C LYS A 26 8.82 2.58 0.08
N THR A 27 8.93 1.91 -1.05
CA THR A 27 8.84 0.45 -1.11
C THR A 27 10.12 -0.23 -0.61
N GLY A 28 11.24 0.47 -0.66
CA GLY A 28 12.55 -0.05 -0.29
C GLY A 28 13.20 -0.89 -1.39
N LEU A 29 12.80 -0.65 -2.66
CA LEU A 29 13.41 -1.32 -3.81
C LEU A 29 14.90 -1.00 -3.98
N GLY A 30 15.36 0.15 -3.43
CA GLY A 30 16.76 0.56 -3.53
C GLY A 30 17.08 1.42 -4.75
N VAL A 31 16.08 1.85 -5.50
CA VAL A 31 16.26 2.81 -6.60
C VAL A 31 16.05 4.24 -6.11
N ASN A 32 16.84 5.18 -6.60
CA ASN A 32 16.71 6.60 -6.28
C ASN A 32 16.53 7.45 -7.53
N PRO A 33 15.64 8.47 -7.48
CA PRO A 33 14.71 8.78 -6.38
C PRO A 33 13.48 7.85 -6.37
N GLU A 34 13.05 7.42 -5.18
CA GLU A 34 11.79 6.68 -5.00
C GLU A 34 10.76 7.60 -4.35
N SER A 35 9.58 7.74 -4.98
CA SER A 35 8.48 8.52 -4.43
C SER A 35 7.72 7.70 -3.37
N PRO A 36 7.42 8.28 -2.18
CA PRO A 36 6.56 7.62 -1.20
C PRO A 36 5.08 7.63 -1.60
N GLY A 37 4.71 8.36 -2.66
CA GLY A 37 3.31 8.66 -2.93
C GLY A 37 2.66 9.50 -1.83
N ARG A 38 1.35 9.57 -1.80
CA ARG A 38 0.57 10.24 -0.76
C ARG A 38 -0.87 9.72 -0.71
N ILE A 39 -1.31 9.36 0.49
CA ILE A 39 -2.74 9.24 0.80
C ILE A 39 -3.03 10.30 1.86
N PRO A 40 -3.83 11.33 1.54
CA PRO A 40 -4.02 12.47 2.43
C PRO A 40 -4.88 12.08 3.63
N THR A 41 -4.57 12.67 4.79
CA THR A 41 -5.37 12.63 6.02
C THR A 41 -6.17 13.93 6.18
N ARG A 42 -7.08 13.97 7.14
CA ARG A 42 -7.75 15.23 7.53
C ARG A 42 -6.74 16.29 7.98
N SER A 43 -5.73 15.89 8.75
CA SER A 43 -4.64 16.76 9.19
C SER A 43 -3.86 17.32 8.00
N TRP A 44 -3.59 16.50 6.98
CA TRP A 44 -2.93 16.98 5.77
C TRP A 44 -3.75 18.06 5.06
N PHE A 45 -5.07 17.88 4.93
CA PHE A 45 -5.95 18.89 4.33
C PHE A 45 -6.01 20.18 5.17
N ALA A 46 -6.07 20.06 6.50
CA ALA A 46 -6.07 21.22 7.40
C ALA A 46 -4.83 22.10 7.19
N THR A 47 -3.67 21.47 6.98
CA THR A 47 -2.41 22.19 6.75
C THR A 47 -2.33 22.84 5.37
N HIS A 48 -2.81 22.16 4.32
CA HIS A 48 -2.64 22.59 2.92
C HIS A 48 -3.79 23.45 2.38
N TYR A 49 -4.97 23.38 2.98
CA TYR A 49 -6.19 24.06 2.52
C TYR A 49 -6.81 24.99 3.58
N ARG A 50 -5.96 25.70 4.32
CA ARG A 50 -6.37 26.74 5.29
C ARG A 50 -7.40 26.26 6.33
N GLY A 51 -7.26 25.05 6.84
CA GLY A 51 -8.10 24.53 7.91
C GLY A 51 -9.49 24.04 7.50
N GLN A 52 -9.85 24.09 6.23
CA GLN A 52 -11.16 23.64 5.76
C GLN A 52 -11.12 22.22 5.17
N PHE A 53 -11.58 21.25 5.95
CA PHE A 53 -11.89 19.92 5.43
C PHE A 53 -13.32 19.88 4.88
N ARG A 54 -13.47 19.37 3.67
CA ARG A 54 -14.78 19.19 3.01
C ARG A 54 -15.03 17.70 2.79
N GLY A 55 -16.27 17.23 3.01
CA GLY A 55 -16.65 15.82 2.84
C GLY A 55 -16.39 15.27 1.43
N GLY A 56 -16.38 16.14 0.40
CA GLY A 56 -16.01 15.77 -0.96
C GLY A 56 -14.57 15.27 -1.12
N TYR A 57 -13.65 15.65 -0.23
CA TYR A 57 -12.27 15.14 -0.27
C TYR A 57 -12.20 13.65 0.03
N THR A 58 -13.04 13.15 0.95
CA THR A 58 -13.15 11.71 1.22
C THR A 58 -13.66 10.95 0.01
N LEU A 59 -14.64 11.49 -0.71
CA LEU A 59 -15.17 10.86 -1.93
C LEU A 59 -14.11 10.80 -3.04
N ASN A 60 -13.37 11.88 -3.25
CA ASN A 60 -12.30 11.91 -4.23
C ASN A 60 -11.18 10.92 -3.88
N ALA A 61 -10.78 10.84 -2.61
CA ALA A 61 -9.77 9.89 -2.15
C ALA A 61 -10.22 8.43 -2.32
N ALA A 62 -11.50 8.13 -2.11
CA ALA A 62 -12.05 6.78 -2.25
C ALA A 62 -12.00 6.24 -3.69
N ILE A 63 -12.00 7.12 -4.69
CA ILE A 63 -11.86 6.76 -6.11
C ILE A 63 -10.44 7.01 -6.65
N GLY A 64 -9.48 7.28 -5.76
CA GLY A 64 -8.09 7.52 -6.15
C GLY A 64 -7.84 8.86 -6.84
N GLN A 65 -8.72 9.85 -6.65
CA GLN A 65 -8.60 11.19 -7.24
C GLN A 65 -8.16 12.25 -6.22
N GLY A 66 -7.89 13.44 -6.71
CA GLY A 66 -7.53 14.61 -5.90
C GLY A 66 -6.09 14.56 -5.43
N ALA A 67 -5.89 14.69 -4.11
CA ALA A 67 -4.55 14.74 -3.52
C ALA A 67 -3.88 13.37 -3.34
N THR A 68 -4.56 12.27 -3.68
CA THR A 68 -4.01 10.92 -3.62
C THR A 68 -3.03 10.69 -4.77
N THR A 69 -1.82 10.25 -4.44
CA THR A 69 -0.80 9.85 -5.41
C THR A 69 -0.17 8.53 -4.98
N VAL A 70 -0.03 7.60 -5.92
CA VAL A 70 0.60 6.30 -5.68
C VAL A 70 1.55 5.97 -6.82
N THR A 71 2.59 5.20 -6.54
CA THR A 71 3.43 4.65 -7.58
C THR A 71 2.85 3.35 -8.13
N VAL A 72 3.16 3.02 -9.38
CA VAL A 72 2.73 1.75 -9.99
C VAL A 72 3.25 0.56 -9.19
N LEU A 73 4.47 0.66 -8.64
CA LEU A 73 5.05 -0.37 -7.80
C LEU A 73 4.29 -0.57 -6.48
N GLN A 74 3.90 0.53 -5.81
CA GLN A 74 3.05 0.45 -4.60
C GLN A 74 1.72 -0.24 -4.92
N LEU A 75 1.11 0.09 -6.05
CA LEU A 75 -0.14 -0.53 -6.48
C LEU A 75 0.05 -2.03 -6.72
N ALA A 76 1.08 -2.42 -7.45
CA ALA A 76 1.39 -3.83 -7.71
C ALA A 76 1.61 -4.62 -6.41
N LEU A 77 2.36 -4.06 -5.45
CA LEU A 77 2.62 -4.68 -4.15
C LEU A 77 1.35 -4.83 -3.30
N SER A 78 0.45 -3.84 -3.35
CA SER A 78 -0.82 -3.92 -2.63
C SER A 78 -1.71 -5.04 -3.17
N TYR A 79 -1.82 -5.18 -4.49
CA TYR A 79 -2.53 -6.30 -5.11
C TYR A 79 -1.86 -7.65 -4.83
N ALA A 80 -0.54 -7.71 -4.84
CA ALA A 80 0.19 -8.92 -4.45
C ALA A 80 -0.10 -9.32 -2.99
N ALA A 81 -0.17 -8.34 -2.08
CA ALA A 81 -0.52 -8.58 -0.68
C ALA A 81 -1.96 -9.13 -0.53
N LEU A 82 -2.91 -8.60 -1.30
CA LEU A 82 -4.27 -9.14 -1.35
C LEU A 82 -4.30 -10.59 -1.86
N ALA A 83 -3.58 -10.87 -2.94
CA ALA A 83 -3.56 -12.19 -3.58
C ALA A 83 -2.90 -13.28 -2.71
N ASN A 84 -1.92 -12.92 -1.88
CA ASN A 84 -1.17 -13.87 -1.05
C ASN A 84 -1.71 -14.04 0.38
N GLY A 85 -2.89 -13.48 0.67
CA GLY A 85 -3.53 -13.59 1.99
C GLY A 85 -3.07 -12.54 3.01
N GLY A 86 -2.51 -11.43 2.57
CA GLY A 86 -2.26 -10.26 3.42
C GLY A 86 -0.80 -10.04 3.83
N THR A 87 0.14 -10.66 3.15
CA THR A 87 1.57 -10.44 3.40
C THR A 87 2.14 -9.41 2.43
N LEU A 88 2.59 -8.27 2.95
CA LEU A 88 3.30 -7.25 2.20
C LEU A 88 4.79 -7.54 2.20
N TYR A 89 5.35 -7.84 1.02
CA TYR A 89 6.77 -8.08 0.83
C TYR A 89 7.53 -6.81 0.42
N GLN A 90 8.81 -6.77 0.74
CA GLN A 90 9.74 -5.81 0.17
C GLN A 90 10.07 -6.24 -1.26
N PRO A 91 9.91 -5.35 -2.28
CA PRO A 91 10.30 -5.68 -3.63
C PRO A 91 11.81 -5.85 -3.75
N GLN A 92 12.24 -6.79 -4.57
CA GLN A 92 13.65 -7.09 -4.85
C GLN A 92 13.83 -7.24 -6.36
N ILE A 93 14.90 -6.65 -6.90
CA ILE A 93 15.27 -6.78 -8.32
C ILE A 93 16.20 -7.98 -8.51
N VAL A 94 17.10 -8.20 -7.55
CA VAL A 94 18.10 -9.25 -7.62
C VAL A 94 17.66 -10.45 -6.75
N ARG A 95 17.56 -11.62 -7.33
CA ARG A 95 17.29 -12.87 -6.63
C ARG A 95 18.58 -13.58 -6.18
N ALA A 96 19.56 -13.61 -7.06
CA ALA A 96 20.83 -14.26 -6.79
C ALA A 96 21.98 -13.62 -7.58
N VAL A 97 23.18 -13.78 -7.09
CA VAL A 97 24.42 -13.49 -7.81
C VAL A 97 25.09 -14.82 -8.12
N GLU A 98 25.41 -15.04 -9.39
CA GLU A 98 26.00 -16.29 -9.87
C GLU A 98 27.32 -16.00 -10.57
N THR A 99 28.24 -16.95 -10.51
CA THR A 99 29.47 -16.95 -11.31
C THR A 99 29.19 -17.37 -12.75
N ALA A 100 30.14 -17.18 -13.66
CA ALA A 100 29.98 -17.51 -15.06
C ALA A 100 29.71 -19.01 -15.34
N ASP A 101 30.09 -19.88 -14.41
CA ASP A 101 29.84 -21.33 -14.46
C ASP A 101 28.47 -21.74 -13.88
N GLY A 102 27.67 -20.77 -13.40
CA GLY A 102 26.34 -20.99 -12.82
C GLY A 102 26.33 -21.29 -11.33
N SER A 103 27.48 -21.22 -10.66
CA SER A 103 27.53 -21.42 -9.19
C SER A 103 26.96 -20.19 -8.47
N VAL A 104 26.03 -20.42 -7.53
CA VAL A 104 25.42 -19.34 -6.74
C VAL A 104 26.41 -18.84 -5.68
N VAL A 105 26.77 -17.55 -5.78
CA VAL A 105 27.66 -16.87 -4.81
C VAL A 105 26.85 -16.32 -3.65
N GLN A 106 25.69 -15.74 -3.96
CA GLN A 106 24.81 -15.13 -2.97
C GLN A 106 23.35 -15.25 -3.41
N GLU A 107 22.46 -15.61 -2.51
CA GLU A 107 21.03 -15.64 -2.73
C GLU A 107 20.33 -14.67 -1.78
N PHE A 108 19.29 -13.99 -2.28
CA PHE A 108 18.49 -13.03 -1.52
C PHE A 108 17.08 -13.60 -1.29
N SER A 109 16.82 -13.99 -0.05
CA SER A 109 15.50 -14.48 0.34
C SER A 109 14.46 -13.37 0.39
N PRO A 110 13.19 -13.66 0.10
CA PRO A 110 12.10 -12.71 0.22
C PRO A 110 12.01 -12.11 1.63
N ARG A 111 11.85 -10.79 1.72
CA ARG A 111 11.71 -10.07 3.00
C ARG A 111 10.28 -9.64 3.20
N VAL A 112 9.69 -10.03 4.32
CA VAL A 112 8.35 -9.58 4.73
C VAL A 112 8.47 -8.20 5.38
N ARG A 113 7.73 -7.23 4.87
CA ARG A 113 7.60 -5.90 5.49
C ARG A 113 6.50 -5.88 6.54
N ARG A 114 5.37 -6.53 6.26
CA ARG A 114 4.18 -6.51 7.11
C ARG A 114 3.29 -7.73 6.87
N ARG A 115 2.63 -8.20 7.93
CA ARG A 115 1.69 -9.33 7.91
C ARG A 115 0.32 -8.96 8.50
N SER A 116 -0.11 -7.72 8.37
CA SER A 116 -1.28 -7.21 9.12
C SER A 116 -2.63 -7.47 8.47
N ILE A 117 -2.68 -7.95 7.24
CA ILE A 117 -3.94 -8.08 6.50
C ILE A 117 -4.60 -9.44 6.73
N GLY A 118 -3.89 -10.41 7.28
CA GLY A 118 -4.38 -11.79 7.50
C GLY A 118 -5.55 -11.93 8.48
N THR A 119 -5.81 -10.93 9.31
CA THR A 119 -6.91 -10.96 10.28
C THR A 119 -8.27 -10.61 9.67
N PHE A 120 -8.30 -10.07 8.45
CA PHE A 120 -9.52 -9.60 7.80
C PHE A 120 -10.06 -10.53 6.70
N LEU A 121 -9.27 -11.44 6.21
CA LEU A 121 -9.77 -12.46 5.28
C LEU A 121 -10.16 -13.69 6.13
N PRO A 122 -11.43 -14.08 6.14
CA PRO A 122 -11.82 -15.35 6.78
C PRO A 122 -10.98 -16.46 6.14
N ALA A 123 -10.39 -17.30 6.99
CA ALA A 123 -9.70 -18.50 6.52
C ALA A 123 -10.58 -19.17 5.48
N ARG A 124 -10.09 -19.34 4.25
CA ARG A 124 -10.79 -20.15 3.25
C ARG A 124 -10.98 -21.51 3.90
N SER A 125 -12.22 -21.85 4.22
CA SER A 125 -12.56 -23.21 4.57
C SER A 125 -12.21 -24.06 3.36
N ASN A 126 -11.13 -24.82 3.45
CA ASN A 126 -10.88 -25.96 2.57
C ASN A 126 -11.96 -26.99 2.87
N SER A 127 -13.14 -26.80 2.31
CA SER A 127 -14.09 -27.90 2.14
C SER A 127 -13.67 -28.60 0.86
N ALA A 128 -13.00 -29.72 1.09
CA ALA A 128 -12.78 -30.76 0.10
C ALA A 128 -14.10 -31.24 -0.50
#